data_8ecdb521120010d42830bf6ad62df0ee
#
_entry.id   8ecdb521120010d42830bf6ad62df0ee
#
_cell.length_a   1.000
_cell.length_b   1.000
_cell.length_c   1.000
_cell.angle_alpha   90.00
_cell.angle_beta   90.00
_cell.angle_gamma   90.00
#
_symmetry.space_group_name_H-M   'P 1'
#
loop_
_entity.id
_entity.type
_entity.pdbx_description
1 polymer ?
#
loop_
_entity_poly.entity_id
_entity_poly.type
_entity_poly.pdbx_seq_one_letter_code
_entity_poly.pdbx_strand_id
1 'polypeptide(L)'
;MSKRAATAAAVLVLLVLTGCGPAQPVASPPSALSDAPPNEVSSLPIPAGRVDDAIARVDGLVGDLMKSTGIPGMAVAIVHGGKTLYAKGFGVRDATKGGGQDNKVDADTVFQLASVSKSVGATVVAHEVSDNVVTWDTPVVSKLPWFALNDPYVTGHLTIADLYSHRSGLPDHAGDKLEDLGYDRRQVLERLKYLQLAPFRNSYAYTNFGVTAAAEAVAAAAGKPWEDVSDEVLYHPLGMTSTSSRFADFTARPNHAVIHVKVGDKWEPRFERDPDPQSAAGGVSSSVNDMARWLIMLLGNGTYNGQRIASPEALLPAITAQVISVPAKTPNARSGFYGYGFNVSVTSSGRTVYSHSGAFSLGEATNFVVMPSADLGIIALTNAAPIGVPETLTAEFMDVVQYGQIRENWADLYKQAIGWINNPVGSLVGKQPPANPAPARPLSDYAGVYANDYWGPAIVTEHDGALQLALGPKNQTFTLAHWDGDTFTFPLTSENGPPGTISKAIFSGNTLNLEYFDTDKLGTFTR
;
A
#
# COMPACT_ATOMS: atom_id res chain seq x y z
N MET A 1 54.77 -63.74 33.56
CA MET A 1 55.99 -63.24 34.25
C MET A 1 55.70 -61.73 34.53
N SER A 2 55.24 -61.44 35.70
CA SER A 2 55.92 -60.98 36.92
C SER A 2 56.73 -59.68 36.73
N LYS A 3 56.30 -58.59 37.31
CA LYS A 3 56.69 -57.94 38.60
C LYS A 3 56.08 -56.56 38.66
N ARG A 4 55.19 -56.24 39.62
CA ARG A 4 55.41 -55.61 40.95
C ARG A 4 56.18 -54.27 40.87
N ALA A 5 55.55 -53.16 41.09
CA ALA A 5 55.23 -52.42 42.34
C ALA A 5 56.29 -51.37 42.71
N ALA A 6 55.89 -50.13 42.97
CA ALA A 6 56.25 -49.44 44.19
C ALA A 6 55.57 -48.03 44.26
N THR A 7 54.95 -47.81 45.35
CA THR A 7 54.27 -46.59 45.83
C THR A 7 55.26 -45.52 46.30
N ALA A 8 55.04 -44.25 45.97
CA ALA A 8 55.62 -43.15 46.73
C ALA A 8 54.54 -42.03 46.92
N ALA A 9 54.17 -41.85 48.15
CA ALA A 9 53.32 -40.79 48.60
C ALA A 9 54.09 -39.48 48.77
N ALA A 10 53.65 -38.43 48.11
CA ALA A 10 54.12 -37.06 48.36
C ALA A 10 52.97 -36.24 48.93
N VAL A 11 53.11 -35.80 50.16
CA VAL A 11 52.21 -34.85 50.85
C VAL A 11 52.47 -33.46 50.29
N LEU A 12 51.47 -32.85 49.66
CA LEU A 12 51.54 -31.46 49.22
C LEU A 12 50.62 -30.63 50.08
N VAL A 13 51.21 -29.69 50.81
CA VAL A 13 50.51 -28.68 51.65
C VAL A 13 49.89 -27.66 50.72
N LEU A 14 48.55 -27.54 50.67
CA LEU A 14 47.83 -26.50 49.94
C LEU A 14 47.72 -25.23 50.82
N LEU A 15 48.41 -24.18 50.40
CA LEU A 15 48.16 -22.82 50.88
C LEU A 15 46.88 -22.30 50.22
N VAL A 16 45.80 -22.07 50.99
CA VAL A 16 44.60 -21.42 50.55
C VAL A 16 44.84 -19.90 50.54
N LEU A 17 45.04 -19.34 49.37
CA LEU A 17 44.97 -17.89 49.14
C LEU A 17 43.52 -17.53 48.85
N THR A 18 42.82 -16.91 49.80
CA THR A 18 41.51 -16.29 49.60
C THR A 18 41.67 -15.00 48.76
N GLY A 19 41.56 -15.12 47.45
CA GLY A 19 41.44 -13.97 46.55
C GLY A 19 39.95 -13.56 46.43
N CYS A 20 39.57 -12.36 46.93
CA CYS A 20 38.32 -11.71 46.55
C CYS A 20 38.36 -11.32 45.09
N GLY A 21 37.89 -12.18 44.18
CA GLY A 21 37.56 -11.81 42.81
C GLY A 21 36.15 -11.22 42.75
N PRO A 22 35.86 -10.30 41.81
CA PRO A 22 34.49 -9.78 41.64
C PRO A 22 33.54 -10.95 41.33
N ALA A 23 32.42 -10.97 42.03
CA ALA A 23 31.37 -11.96 41.83
C ALA A 23 30.92 -11.93 40.35
N GLN A 24 31.09 -13.03 39.65
CA GLN A 24 30.47 -13.19 38.32
C GLN A 24 28.96 -13.09 38.47
N PRO A 25 28.28 -12.37 37.53
CA PRO A 25 26.83 -12.34 37.56
C PRO A 25 26.31 -13.77 37.43
N VAL A 26 25.55 -14.20 38.43
CA VAL A 26 24.84 -15.48 38.39
C VAL A 26 23.92 -15.42 37.17
N ALA A 27 24.16 -16.32 36.21
CA ALA A 27 23.26 -16.45 35.06
C ALA A 27 21.85 -16.70 35.62
N SER A 28 20.92 -15.86 35.21
CA SER A 28 19.50 -16.05 35.50
C SER A 28 19.10 -17.46 35.09
N PRO A 29 18.29 -18.18 35.89
CA PRO A 29 17.83 -19.51 35.52
C PRO A 29 17.17 -19.41 34.13
N PRO A 30 17.33 -20.43 33.25
CA PRO A 30 16.70 -20.43 31.97
C PRO A 30 15.21 -20.21 32.14
N SER A 31 14.65 -19.26 31.41
CA SER A 31 13.21 -19.02 31.36
C SER A 31 12.52 -20.37 31.14
N ALA A 32 11.40 -20.62 31.84
CA ALA A 32 10.60 -21.80 31.60
C ALA A 32 10.38 -22.01 30.10
N LEU A 33 10.52 -23.22 29.62
CA LEU A 33 10.26 -23.55 28.22
C LEU A 33 8.85 -23.12 27.87
N SER A 34 8.67 -22.54 26.68
CA SER A 34 7.35 -22.14 26.18
C SER A 34 6.53 -23.39 25.83
N ASP A 35 5.28 -23.44 26.25
CA ASP A 35 4.30 -24.46 25.82
C ASP A 35 3.63 -24.09 24.48
N ALA A 36 4.03 -22.97 23.86
CA ALA A 36 3.49 -22.54 22.57
C ALA A 36 3.86 -23.54 21.46
N PRO A 37 2.98 -23.73 20.47
CA PRO A 37 3.29 -24.55 19.28
C PRO A 37 4.57 -24.06 18.58
N PRO A 38 5.36 -24.95 17.96
CA PRO A 38 6.64 -24.59 17.34
C PRO A 38 6.57 -23.45 16.29
N ASN A 39 5.45 -23.32 15.60
CA ASN A 39 5.21 -22.26 14.61
C ASN A 39 4.83 -20.90 15.22
N GLU A 40 4.60 -20.83 16.54
CA GLU A 40 4.30 -19.61 17.29
C GLU A 40 5.49 -19.16 18.17
N VAL A 41 6.53 -20.00 18.28
CA VAL A 41 7.73 -19.68 19.07
C VAL A 41 8.60 -18.66 18.35
N SER A 42 8.93 -17.56 19.03
CA SER A 42 9.92 -16.60 18.57
C SER A 42 11.31 -16.94 19.14
N SER A 43 12.34 -16.72 18.31
CA SER A 43 13.74 -16.91 18.72
C SER A 43 14.24 -15.90 19.77
N LEU A 44 13.54 -14.80 19.94
CA LEU A 44 13.92 -13.71 20.85
C LEU A 44 12.73 -13.28 21.71
N PRO A 45 12.84 -13.28 23.04
CA PRO A 45 11.84 -12.65 23.90
C PRO A 45 11.91 -11.12 23.76
N ILE A 46 10.77 -10.45 23.87
CA ILE A 46 10.71 -9.00 24.04
C ILE A 46 10.75 -8.75 25.56
N PRO A 47 11.82 -8.10 26.09
CA PRO A 47 11.92 -7.80 27.51
C PRO A 47 10.80 -6.88 27.99
N ALA A 48 10.40 -7.00 29.24
CA ALA A 48 9.47 -6.06 29.88
C ALA A 48 10.01 -4.61 29.78
N GLY A 49 9.12 -3.65 29.50
CA GLY A 49 9.46 -2.23 29.32
C GLY A 49 10.04 -1.87 27.94
N ARG A 50 10.35 -2.86 27.09
CA ARG A 50 10.95 -2.60 25.76
C ARG A 50 10.04 -1.80 24.84
N VAL A 51 8.73 -1.98 24.94
CA VAL A 51 7.76 -1.18 24.16
C VAL A 51 7.80 0.28 24.60
N ASP A 52 7.86 0.54 25.91
CA ASP A 52 7.96 1.90 26.46
C ASP A 52 9.28 2.58 26.05
N ASP A 53 10.39 1.83 26.09
CA ASP A 53 11.70 2.30 25.60
C ASP A 53 11.66 2.67 24.11
N ALA A 54 10.96 1.89 23.30
CA ALA A 54 10.80 2.16 21.87
C ALA A 54 9.93 3.39 21.63
N ILE A 55 8.82 3.53 22.36
CA ILE A 55 7.94 4.72 22.29
C ILE A 55 8.71 6.00 22.64
N ALA A 56 9.56 5.96 23.68
CA ALA A 56 10.36 7.11 24.08
C ALA A 56 11.34 7.59 22.98
N ARG A 57 11.65 6.77 21.97
CA ARG A 57 12.54 7.12 20.84
C ARG A 57 11.80 7.64 19.60
N VAL A 58 10.46 7.53 19.54
CA VAL A 58 9.69 7.87 18.32
C VAL A 58 9.89 9.32 17.88
N ASP A 59 9.89 10.28 18.81
CA ASP A 59 10.13 11.70 18.49
C ASP A 59 11.48 11.91 17.81
N GLY A 60 12.51 11.21 18.27
CA GLY A 60 13.85 11.25 17.66
C GLY A 60 13.85 10.63 16.26
N LEU A 61 13.29 9.42 16.10
CA LEU A 61 13.20 8.73 14.80
C LEU A 61 12.46 9.58 13.76
N VAL A 62 11.30 10.13 14.12
CA VAL A 62 10.54 11.02 13.23
C VAL A 62 11.35 12.29 12.90
N GLY A 63 11.97 12.91 13.91
CA GLY A 63 12.79 14.12 13.72
C GLY A 63 13.93 13.89 12.74
N ASP A 64 14.64 12.78 12.85
CA ASP A 64 15.75 12.42 11.96
C ASP A 64 15.28 12.15 10.53
N LEU A 65 14.16 11.41 10.37
CA LEU A 65 13.56 11.13 9.06
C LEU A 65 13.05 12.41 8.38
N MET A 66 12.33 13.26 9.09
CA MET A 66 11.86 14.53 8.54
C MET A 66 13.01 15.47 8.18
N LYS A 67 14.06 15.52 9.00
CA LYS A 67 15.25 16.33 8.72
C LYS A 67 16.01 15.85 7.49
N SER A 68 16.16 14.53 7.32
CA SER A 68 16.92 13.95 6.19
C SER A 68 16.16 14.00 4.87
N THR A 69 14.84 13.92 4.89
CA THR A 69 13.98 13.84 3.68
C THR A 69 13.32 15.16 3.33
N GLY A 70 13.13 16.03 4.34
CA GLY A 70 12.45 17.32 4.21
C GLY A 70 10.92 17.19 4.01
N ILE A 71 10.30 16.03 4.25
CA ILE A 71 8.83 15.85 4.09
C ILE A 71 8.07 16.87 4.95
N PRO A 72 6.93 17.41 4.45
CA PRO A 72 6.23 18.51 5.13
C PRO A 72 5.61 18.11 6.45
N GLY A 73 4.93 16.97 6.51
CA GLY A 73 4.18 16.54 7.68
C GLY A 73 4.09 15.03 7.83
N MET A 74 3.93 14.60 9.08
CA MET A 74 3.73 13.21 9.48
C MET A 74 2.84 13.13 10.71
N ALA A 75 2.01 12.10 10.80
CA ALA A 75 1.32 11.72 12.03
C ALA A 75 1.60 10.25 12.33
N VAL A 76 1.73 9.91 13.63
CA VAL A 76 2.08 8.56 14.10
C VAL A 76 1.19 8.19 15.27
N ALA A 77 0.67 6.94 15.28
CA ALA A 77 0.08 6.35 16.48
C ALA A 77 0.65 4.96 16.76
N ILE A 78 0.72 4.61 18.05
CA ILE A 78 1.17 3.31 18.55
C ILE A 78 0.15 2.80 19.56
N VAL A 79 -0.26 1.55 19.38
CA VAL A 79 -1.20 0.85 20.25
C VAL A 79 -0.53 -0.37 20.87
N HIS A 80 -0.79 -0.61 22.15
CA HIS A 80 -0.31 -1.78 22.87
C HIS A 80 -1.21 -2.03 24.11
N GLY A 81 -1.47 -3.29 24.43
CA GLY A 81 -2.30 -3.64 25.58
C GLY A 81 -3.74 -3.11 25.47
N GLY A 82 -4.30 -3.08 24.25
CA GLY A 82 -5.65 -2.57 23.99
C GLY A 82 -5.79 -1.05 24.18
N LYS A 83 -4.69 -0.29 24.17
CA LYS A 83 -4.67 1.17 24.39
C LYS A 83 -3.79 1.88 23.38
N THR A 84 -4.16 3.12 23.06
CA THR A 84 -3.28 4.05 22.37
C THR A 84 -2.26 4.60 23.38
N LEU A 85 -1.00 4.24 23.21
CA LEU A 85 0.09 4.71 24.08
C LEU A 85 0.79 5.96 23.54
N TYR A 86 0.67 6.18 22.21
CA TYR A 86 1.27 7.32 21.53
C TYR A 86 0.39 7.75 20.36
N ALA A 87 0.14 9.05 20.23
CA ALA A 87 -0.50 9.64 19.06
C ALA A 87 -0.02 11.09 18.92
N LYS A 88 0.66 11.43 17.81
CA LYS A 88 1.26 12.75 17.62
C LYS A 88 1.44 13.10 16.16
N GLY A 89 1.25 14.40 15.85
CA GLY A 89 1.58 15.00 14.57
C GLY A 89 2.88 15.79 14.59
N PHE A 90 3.52 15.92 13.43
CA PHE A 90 4.78 16.61 13.21
C PHE A 90 4.73 17.41 11.91
N GLY A 91 5.38 18.58 11.88
CA GLY A 91 5.47 19.40 10.69
C GLY A 91 4.17 20.13 10.34
N VAL A 92 3.90 20.29 9.04
CA VAL A 92 2.82 21.13 8.52
C VAL A 92 1.93 20.38 7.53
N ARG A 93 0.66 20.80 7.49
CA ARG A 93 -0.34 20.26 6.56
C ARG A 93 -0.12 20.74 5.11
N ASP A 94 0.42 21.95 4.95
CA ASP A 94 0.67 22.59 3.66
C ASP A 94 2.01 23.35 3.72
N ALA A 95 2.97 22.90 2.93
CA ALA A 95 4.33 23.46 2.91
C ALA A 95 4.39 24.91 2.36
N THR A 96 3.34 25.37 1.67
CA THR A 96 3.26 26.73 1.12
C THR A 96 2.78 27.76 2.16
N LYS A 97 2.19 27.27 3.27
CA LYS A 97 1.72 28.11 4.37
C LYS A 97 2.77 28.14 5.49
N GLY A 98 2.84 29.25 6.19
CA GLY A 98 3.75 29.39 7.34
C GLY A 98 3.47 28.35 8.45
N GLY A 99 4.46 28.15 9.34
CA GLY A 99 4.38 27.19 10.47
C GLY A 99 3.46 27.61 11.64
N GLY A 100 2.40 28.39 11.38
CA GLY A 100 1.38 28.77 12.37
C GLY A 100 0.61 27.56 12.93
N GLN A 101 -0.07 27.73 14.08
CA GLN A 101 -0.84 26.65 14.70
C GLN A 101 -1.91 26.09 13.75
N ASP A 102 -2.54 26.94 12.94
CA ASP A 102 -3.57 26.56 11.98
C ASP A 102 -3.06 25.72 10.80
N ASN A 103 -1.76 25.51 10.69
CA ASN A 103 -1.13 24.71 9.64
C ASN A 103 -0.34 23.51 10.19
N LYS A 104 -0.30 23.32 11.50
CA LYS A 104 0.41 22.17 12.09
C LYS A 104 -0.34 20.88 11.87
N VAL A 105 0.40 19.81 11.65
CA VAL A 105 -0.10 18.44 11.76
C VAL A 105 -0.24 18.08 13.24
N ASP A 106 -1.38 17.52 13.60
CA ASP A 106 -1.66 16.93 14.92
C ASP A 106 -2.19 15.49 14.76
N ALA A 107 -2.57 14.84 15.87
CA ALA A 107 -3.06 13.47 15.85
C ALA A 107 -4.48 13.34 15.25
N ASP A 108 -5.23 14.45 15.12
CA ASP A 108 -6.56 14.52 14.49
C ASP A 108 -6.51 15.01 13.04
N THR A 109 -5.34 15.38 12.52
CA THR A 109 -5.16 15.74 11.11
C THR A 109 -5.52 14.56 10.24
N VAL A 110 -6.41 14.80 9.26
CA VAL A 110 -6.88 13.76 8.33
C VAL A 110 -5.95 13.68 7.13
N PHE A 111 -5.51 12.48 6.81
CA PHE A 111 -4.72 12.12 5.63
C PHE A 111 -5.51 11.16 4.75
N GLN A 112 -5.24 11.15 3.45
CA GLN A 112 -5.67 10.06 2.59
C GLN A 112 -4.84 8.81 2.94
N LEU A 113 -5.48 7.66 3.05
CA LEU A 113 -4.78 6.43 3.44
C LEU A 113 -4.19 5.66 2.25
N ALA A 114 -4.56 6.05 1.04
CA ALA A 114 -4.22 5.31 -0.16
C ALA A 114 -4.50 3.80 0.03
N SER A 115 -3.59 2.91 -0.34
CA SER A 115 -3.84 1.46 -0.30
C SER A 115 -4.01 0.84 1.09
N VAL A 116 -3.76 1.54 2.19
CA VAL A 116 -4.19 1.09 3.54
C VAL A 116 -5.72 0.93 3.60
N SER A 117 -6.45 1.62 2.70
CA SER A 117 -7.89 1.43 2.48
C SER A 117 -8.30 -0.02 2.23
N LYS A 118 -7.44 -0.82 1.58
CA LYS A 118 -7.74 -2.25 1.32
C LYS A 118 -7.85 -3.05 2.62
N SER A 119 -6.97 -2.78 3.58
CA SER A 119 -7.01 -3.43 4.88
C SER A 119 -8.22 -2.97 5.69
N VAL A 120 -8.54 -1.68 5.66
CA VAL A 120 -9.76 -1.15 6.27
C VAL A 120 -11.01 -1.76 5.62
N GLY A 121 -11.06 -1.79 4.28
CA GLY A 121 -12.16 -2.40 3.53
C GLY A 121 -12.31 -3.90 3.79
N ALA A 122 -11.22 -4.64 3.96
CA ALA A 122 -11.26 -6.05 4.33
C ALA A 122 -11.93 -6.27 5.71
N THR A 123 -11.78 -5.33 6.64
CA THR A 123 -12.49 -5.41 7.93
C THR A 123 -13.98 -5.10 7.81
N VAL A 124 -14.37 -4.23 6.88
CA VAL A 124 -15.78 -4.02 6.49
C VAL A 124 -16.37 -5.33 5.93
N VAL A 125 -15.66 -5.97 4.99
CA VAL A 125 -16.11 -7.26 4.44
C VAL A 125 -16.17 -8.34 5.52
N ALA A 126 -15.20 -8.39 6.46
CA ALA A 126 -15.22 -9.35 7.56
C ALA A 126 -16.44 -9.14 8.48
N HIS A 127 -16.90 -7.89 8.68
CA HIS A 127 -18.17 -7.61 9.35
C HIS A 127 -19.35 -8.24 8.61
N GLU A 128 -19.48 -7.96 7.31
CA GLU A 128 -20.57 -8.46 6.48
C GLU A 128 -20.57 -10.01 6.37
N VAL A 129 -19.39 -10.63 6.44
CA VAL A 129 -19.24 -12.09 6.56
C VAL A 129 -19.72 -12.58 7.93
N SER A 130 -19.40 -11.86 9.01
CA SER A 130 -19.84 -12.20 10.37
C SER A 130 -21.36 -12.17 10.52
N ASP A 131 -22.01 -11.27 9.80
CA ASP A 131 -23.47 -11.07 9.81
C ASP A 131 -24.19 -11.91 8.73
N ASN A 132 -23.42 -12.77 8.00
CA ASN A 132 -23.91 -13.66 6.95
C ASN A 132 -24.58 -12.94 5.76
N VAL A 133 -24.26 -11.69 5.49
CA VAL A 133 -24.69 -10.95 4.29
C VAL A 133 -24.00 -11.50 3.05
N VAL A 134 -22.72 -11.82 3.20
CA VAL A 134 -21.88 -12.52 2.22
C VAL A 134 -21.00 -13.55 2.91
N THR A 135 -20.25 -14.32 2.11
CA THR A 135 -19.09 -15.10 2.56
C THR A 135 -17.87 -14.67 1.74
N TRP A 136 -16.67 -14.96 2.21
CA TRP A 136 -15.48 -14.74 1.40
C TRP A 136 -15.52 -15.49 0.06
N ASP A 137 -16.20 -16.64 0.01
CA ASP A 137 -16.38 -17.46 -1.19
C ASP A 137 -17.60 -17.06 -2.03
N THR A 138 -18.30 -15.98 -1.69
CA THR A 138 -19.43 -15.49 -2.50
C THR A 138 -18.96 -15.16 -3.91
N PRO A 139 -19.52 -15.76 -4.99
CA PRO A 139 -19.18 -15.40 -6.36
C PRO A 139 -19.63 -13.97 -6.67
N VAL A 140 -18.72 -13.16 -7.21
CA VAL A 140 -18.97 -11.74 -7.51
C VAL A 140 -20.17 -11.57 -8.45
N VAL A 141 -20.26 -12.39 -9.48
CA VAL A 141 -21.36 -12.35 -10.47
C VAL A 141 -22.73 -12.62 -9.87
N SER A 142 -22.81 -13.31 -8.71
CA SER A 142 -24.08 -13.53 -8.00
C SER A 142 -24.68 -12.26 -7.41
N LYS A 143 -23.84 -11.24 -7.17
CA LYS A 143 -24.23 -9.93 -6.64
C LYS A 143 -24.17 -8.83 -7.71
N LEU A 144 -23.27 -8.99 -8.68
CA LEU A 144 -23.08 -8.08 -9.82
C LEU A 144 -23.29 -8.85 -11.14
N PRO A 145 -24.54 -9.14 -11.56
CA PRO A 145 -24.83 -9.95 -12.76
C PRO A 145 -24.27 -9.38 -14.08
N TRP A 146 -23.93 -8.09 -14.08
CA TRP A 146 -23.35 -7.39 -15.21
C TRP A 146 -21.81 -7.48 -15.28
N PHE A 147 -21.15 -7.89 -14.18
CA PHE A 147 -19.69 -7.98 -14.10
C PHE A 147 -19.20 -9.18 -14.91
N ALA A 148 -18.18 -8.98 -15.72
CA ALA A 148 -17.55 -10.04 -16.49
C ALA A 148 -16.06 -9.79 -16.63
N LEU A 149 -15.30 -10.87 -16.68
CA LEU A 149 -13.91 -10.90 -17.14
C LEU A 149 -13.83 -11.60 -18.51
N ASN A 150 -12.66 -11.59 -19.12
CA ASN A 150 -12.43 -12.13 -20.47
C ASN A 150 -12.79 -13.62 -20.58
N ASP A 151 -12.63 -14.39 -19.50
CA ASP A 151 -12.94 -15.81 -19.44
C ASP A 151 -14.27 -16.05 -18.70
N PRO A 152 -15.28 -16.68 -19.33
CA PRO A 152 -16.57 -16.98 -18.70
C PRO A 152 -16.47 -17.92 -17.50
N TYR A 153 -15.51 -18.88 -17.49
CA TYR A 153 -15.30 -19.75 -16.34
C TYR A 153 -14.79 -18.95 -15.14
N VAL A 154 -13.79 -18.10 -15.35
CA VAL A 154 -13.28 -17.21 -14.30
C VAL A 154 -14.39 -16.29 -13.80
N THR A 155 -15.14 -15.66 -14.70
CA THR A 155 -16.28 -14.81 -14.35
C THR A 155 -17.27 -15.52 -13.41
N GLY A 156 -17.63 -16.76 -13.72
CA GLY A 156 -18.60 -17.53 -12.93
C GLY A 156 -18.09 -18.03 -11.58
N HIS A 157 -16.75 -18.12 -11.39
CA HIS A 157 -16.15 -18.73 -10.21
C HIS A 157 -15.32 -17.73 -9.37
N LEU A 158 -15.18 -16.48 -9.82
CA LEU A 158 -14.43 -15.44 -9.14
C LEU A 158 -15.15 -15.02 -7.86
N THR A 159 -14.47 -15.11 -6.72
CA THR A 159 -15.01 -14.81 -5.41
C THR A 159 -14.49 -13.48 -4.85
N ILE A 160 -15.15 -12.97 -3.80
CA ILE A 160 -14.69 -11.82 -3.02
C ILE A 160 -13.25 -12.08 -2.52
N ALA A 161 -12.97 -13.29 -1.99
CA ALA A 161 -11.64 -13.69 -1.54
C ALA A 161 -10.58 -13.66 -2.64
N ASP A 162 -10.91 -14.10 -3.87
CA ASP A 162 -9.97 -14.11 -4.99
C ASP A 162 -9.54 -12.68 -5.37
N LEU A 163 -10.46 -11.73 -5.32
CA LEU A 163 -10.19 -10.32 -5.61
C LEU A 163 -9.41 -9.65 -4.48
N TYR A 164 -9.79 -9.86 -3.21
CA TYR A 164 -9.07 -9.30 -2.07
C TYR A 164 -7.67 -9.90 -1.86
N SER A 165 -7.41 -11.11 -2.37
CA SER A 165 -6.07 -11.72 -2.38
C SER A 165 -5.30 -11.52 -3.69
N HIS A 166 -5.82 -10.73 -4.63
CA HIS A 166 -5.15 -10.42 -5.90
C HIS A 166 -4.77 -11.64 -6.75
N ARG A 167 -5.60 -12.70 -6.73
CA ARG A 167 -5.39 -13.94 -7.49
C ARG A 167 -6.46 -14.21 -8.56
N SER A 168 -7.09 -13.14 -9.03
CA SER A 168 -8.18 -13.20 -10.04
C SER A 168 -7.70 -13.58 -11.44
N GLY A 169 -6.41 -13.44 -11.74
CA GLY A 169 -5.86 -13.53 -13.09
C GLY A 169 -5.83 -12.20 -13.84
N LEU A 170 -6.46 -11.14 -13.36
CA LEU A 170 -6.30 -9.79 -13.93
C LEU A 170 -4.82 -9.38 -13.93
N PRO A 171 -4.35 -8.63 -14.94
CA PRO A 171 -3.00 -8.07 -14.93
C PRO A 171 -2.82 -7.06 -13.79
N ASP A 172 -1.56 -6.83 -13.44
CA ASP A 172 -1.19 -5.87 -12.40
C ASP A 172 -1.71 -4.47 -12.73
N HIS A 173 -2.32 -3.78 -11.75
CA HIS A 173 -2.91 -2.44 -11.91
C HIS A 173 -4.01 -2.34 -13.00
N ALA A 174 -4.74 -3.44 -13.25
CA ALA A 174 -5.85 -3.49 -14.21
C ALA A 174 -6.89 -2.38 -13.94
N GLY A 175 -7.13 -1.51 -14.92
CA GLY A 175 -8.13 -0.43 -14.85
C GLY A 175 -7.61 0.91 -14.33
N ASP A 176 -6.46 0.98 -13.66
CA ASP A 176 -5.96 2.20 -13.00
C ASP A 176 -5.79 3.38 -13.99
N LYS A 177 -5.28 3.13 -15.19
CA LYS A 177 -5.14 4.19 -16.22
C LYS A 177 -6.48 4.64 -16.83
N LEU A 178 -7.54 3.84 -16.73
CA LEU A 178 -8.88 4.28 -17.11
C LEU A 178 -9.41 5.33 -16.13
N GLU A 179 -9.14 5.15 -14.83
CA GLU A 179 -9.45 6.15 -13.82
C GLU A 179 -8.72 7.47 -14.10
N ASP A 180 -7.43 7.42 -14.44
CA ASP A 180 -6.65 8.60 -14.84
C ASP A 180 -7.29 9.36 -16.02
N LEU A 181 -7.94 8.65 -16.95
CA LEU A 181 -8.70 9.24 -18.05
C LEU A 181 -10.08 9.77 -17.66
N GLY A 182 -10.51 9.56 -16.38
CA GLY A 182 -11.75 10.07 -15.83
C GLY A 182 -12.97 9.17 -16.01
N TYR A 183 -12.77 7.88 -16.26
CA TYR A 183 -13.85 6.88 -16.20
C TYR A 183 -14.31 6.68 -14.76
N ASP A 184 -15.62 6.57 -14.55
CA ASP A 184 -16.20 6.26 -13.26
C ASP A 184 -16.01 4.77 -12.87
N ARG A 185 -16.28 4.44 -11.60
CA ARG A 185 -16.17 3.09 -11.04
C ARG A 185 -16.83 2.04 -11.92
N ARG A 186 -18.09 2.24 -12.28
CA ARG A 186 -18.85 1.29 -13.09
C ARG A 186 -18.26 1.10 -14.46
N GLN A 187 -17.89 2.18 -15.13
CA GLN A 187 -17.30 2.17 -16.45
C GLN A 187 -15.95 1.44 -16.48
N VAL A 188 -15.12 1.60 -15.44
CA VAL A 188 -13.86 0.86 -15.33
C VAL A 188 -14.13 -0.63 -15.14
N LEU A 189 -15.00 -1.01 -14.18
CA LEU A 189 -15.30 -2.41 -13.90
C LEU A 189 -15.87 -3.15 -15.11
N GLU A 190 -16.72 -2.51 -15.92
CA GLU A 190 -17.28 -3.09 -17.16
C GLU A 190 -16.23 -3.33 -18.25
N ARG A 191 -15.09 -2.61 -18.20
CA ARG A 191 -14.00 -2.73 -19.18
C ARG A 191 -12.96 -3.79 -18.81
N LEU A 192 -12.93 -4.29 -17.57
CA LEU A 192 -12.00 -5.35 -17.18
C LEU A 192 -12.14 -6.61 -18.03
N LYS A 193 -13.28 -6.84 -18.66
CA LYS A 193 -13.54 -7.97 -19.58
C LYS A 193 -12.66 -7.97 -20.84
N TYR A 194 -12.05 -6.84 -21.21
CA TYR A 194 -11.17 -6.75 -22.38
C TYR A 194 -9.73 -7.17 -22.09
N LEU A 195 -9.36 -7.29 -20.82
CA LEU A 195 -8.01 -7.64 -20.39
C LEU A 195 -7.78 -9.15 -20.47
N GLN A 196 -6.61 -9.54 -20.99
CA GLN A 196 -6.20 -10.94 -20.98
C GLN A 196 -5.86 -11.38 -19.56
N LEU A 197 -6.30 -12.57 -19.20
CA LEU A 197 -6.10 -13.11 -17.86
C LEU A 197 -4.85 -14.00 -17.78
N ALA A 198 -4.09 -13.86 -16.71
CA ALA A 198 -3.13 -14.86 -16.25
C ALA A 198 -3.86 -16.06 -15.61
N PRO A 199 -3.18 -17.18 -15.30
CA PRO A 199 -3.83 -18.35 -14.69
C PRO A 199 -4.57 -18.01 -13.39
N PHE A 200 -5.86 -18.30 -13.38
CA PHE A 200 -6.77 -18.06 -12.26
C PHE A 200 -6.31 -18.75 -10.97
N ARG A 201 -6.28 -18.05 -9.85
CA ARG A 201 -5.86 -18.52 -8.51
C ARG A 201 -4.41 -18.98 -8.39
N ASN A 202 -3.62 -18.91 -9.45
CA ASN A 202 -2.24 -19.39 -9.48
C ASN A 202 -1.19 -18.27 -9.66
N SER A 203 -1.64 -17.03 -9.80
CA SER A 203 -0.78 -15.86 -9.93
C SER A 203 -1.24 -14.75 -9.00
N TYR A 204 -0.31 -14.00 -8.46
CA TYR A 204 -0.56 -12.76 -7.74
C TYR A 204 -0.32 -11.58 -8.70
N ALA A 205 -1.32 -10.71 -8.82
CA ALA A 205 -1.20 -9.45 -9.53
C ALA A 205 -2.06 -8.39 -8.81
N TYR A 206 -1.43 -7.35 -8.32
CA TYR A 206 -2.08 -6.33 -7.50
C TYR A 206 -3.07 -5.51 -8.30
N THR A 207 -4.34 -5.43 -7.87
CA THR A 207 -5.39 -4.72 -8.60
C THR A 207 -6.27 -3.87 -7.70
N ASN A 208 -6.33 -2.56 -7.92
CA ASN A 208 -7.23 -1.66 -7.23
C ASN A 208 -8.69 -1.94 -7.62
N PHE A 209 -8.97 -2.06 -8.91
CA PHE A 209 -10.32 -2.32 -9.42
C PHE A 209 -10.78 -3.76 -9.20
N GLY A 210 -9.87 -4.71 -8.95
CA GLY A 210 -10.24 -6.03 -8.44
C GLY A 210 -10.87 -5.93 -7.04
N VAL A 211 -10.19 -5.27 -6.09
CA VAL A 211 -10.74 -5.03 -4.74
C VAL A 211 -12.02 -4.21 -4.81
N THR A 212 -12.08 -3.21 -5.68
CA THR A 212 -13.27 -2.38 -5.88
C THR A 212 -14.46 -3.22 -6.37
N ALA A 213 -14.27 -4.18 -7.29
CA ALA A 213 -15.31 -5.09 -7.74
C ALA A 213 -15.85 -5.98 -6.61
N ALA A 214 -14.95 -6.47 -5.73
CA ALA A 214 -15.36 -7.22 -4.56
C ALA A 214 -16.19 -6.37 -3.59
N ALA A 215 -15.74 -5.14 -3.31
CA ALA A 215 -16.46 -4.21 -2.45
C ALA A 215 -17.84 -3.83 -3.01
N GLU A 216 -17.96 -3.61 -4.33
CA GLU A 216 -19.24 -3.39 -5.00
C GLU A 216 -20.17 -4.58 -4.87
N ALA A 217 -19.64 -5.83 -4.91
CA ALA A 217 -20.45 -7.02 -4.68
C ALA A 217 -20.97 -7.09 -3.24
N VAL A 218 -20.17 -6.69 -2.26
CA VAL A 218 -20.57 -6.59 -0.85
C VAL A 218 -21.62 -5.49 -0.68
N ALA A 219 -21.39 -4.30 -1.23
CA ALA A 219 -22.30 -3.17 -1.20
C ALA A 219 -23.67 -3.54 -1.82
N ALA A 220 -23.67 -4.24 -2.97
CA ALA A 220 -24.89 -4.73 -3.61
C ALA A 220 -25.63 -5.77 -2.74
N ALA A 221 -24.90 -6.63 -2.01
CA ALA A 221 -25.50 -7.58 -1.07
C ALA A 221 -26.11 -6.88 0.16
N ALA A 222 -25.45 -5.83 0.68
CA ALA A 222 -25.95 -5.00 1.77
C ALA A 222 -27.08 -4.03 1.34
N GLY A 223 -27.27 -3.84 0.01
CA GLY A 223 -28.28 -2.93 -0.54
C GLY A 223 -28.00 -1.43 -0.35
N LYS A 224 -26.72 -1.06 -0.17
CA LYS A 224 -26.27 0.32 0.10
C LYS A 224 -24.96 0.61 -0.64
N PRO A 225 -24.62 1.89 -0.92
CA PRO A 225 -23.30 2.25 -1.40
C PRO A 225 -22.19 1.78 -0.45
N TRP A 226 -21.02 1.44 -1.00
CA TRP A 226 -19.87 0.97 -0.24
C TRP A 226 -19.46 1.91 0.89
N GLU A 227 -19.51 3.19 0.63
CA GLU A 227 -19.14 4.25 1.56
C GLU A 227 -20.08 4.29 2.77
N ASP A 228 -21.38 4.03 2.56
CA ASP A 228 -22.38 3.96 3.64
C ASP A 228 -22.21 2.68 4.46
N VAL A 229 -21.96 1.53 3.79
CA VAL A 229 -21.64 0.29 4.49
C VAL A 229 -20.42 0.48 5.39
N SER A 230 -19.33 1.06 4.85
CA SER A 230 -18.10 1.30 5.61
C SER A 230 -18.32 2.15 6.85
N ASP A 231 -19.10 3.23 6.73
CA ASP A 231 -19.44 4.12 7.85
C ASP A 231 -20.25 3.39 8.92
N GLU A 232 -21.32 2.71 8.53
CA GLU A 232 -22.25 2.08 9.46
C GLU A 232 -21.65 0.91 10.23
N VAL A 233 -20.86 0.05 9.55
CA VAL A 233 -20.40 -1.21 10.14
C VAL A 233 -19.02 -1.10 10.78
N LEU A 234 -18.23 -0.08 10.43
CA LEU A 234 -16.87 0.06 10.93
C LEU A 234 -16.59 1.42 11.56
N TYR A 235 -16.76 2.52 10.82
CA TYR A 235 -16.31 3.84 11.31
C TYR A 235 -17.13 4.31 12.50
N HIS A 236 -18.45 4.27 12.38
CA HIS A 236 -19.35 4.67 13.45
C HIS A 236 -19.21 3.81 14.73
N PRO A 237 -19.22 2.45 14.66
CA PRO A 237 -19.05 1.59 15.83
C PRO A 237 -17.70 1.74 16.54
N LEU A 238 -16.62 2.05 15.79
CA LEU A 238 -15.31 2.32 16.37
C LEU A 238 -15.16 3.76 16.88
N GLY A 239 -16.13 4.64 16.61
CA GLY A 239 -16.05 6.06 16.91
C GLY A 239 -14.99 6.80 16.08
N MET A 240 -14.73 6.35 14.84
CA MET A 240 -13.77 6.94 13.91
C MET A 240 -14.38 8.15 13.19
N THR A 241 -14.64 9.21 13.94
CA THR A 241 -15.42 10.38 13.49
C THR A 241 -14.71 11.26 12.46
N SER A 242 -13.41 11.07 12.31
CA SER A 242 -12.58 11.76 11.30
C SER A 242 -12.32 10.91 10.05
N THR A 243 -12.94 9.72 9.95
CA THR A 243 -12.73 8.78 8.84
C THR A 243 -13.88 8.84 7.85
N SER A 244 -13.57 8.75 6.56
CA SER A 244 -14.55 8.64 5.48
C SER A 244 -13.96 7.90 4.29
N SER A 245 -14.85 7.28 3.49
CA SER A 245 -14.55 6.68 2.19
C SER A 245 -14.99 7.57 1.02
N ARG A 246 -15.21 8.87 1.25
CA ARG A 246 -15.58 9.86 0.23
C ARG A 246 -14.59 10.99 0.18
N PHE A 247 -14.12 11.34 -1.01
CA PHE A 247 -13.19 12.45 -1.20
C PHE A 247 -13.76 13.80 -0.80
N ALA A 248 -15.05 14.01 -1.06
CA ALA A 248 -15.75 15.24 -0.66
C ALA A 248 -15.71 15.48 0.86
N ASP A 249 -15.82 14.42 1.67
CA ASP A 249 -15.73 14.54 3.13
C ASP A 249 -14.31 14.88 3.59
N PHE A 250 -13.29 14.32 2.92
CA PHE A 250 -11.89 14.66 3.17
C PHE A 250 -11.62 16.15 2.93
N THR A 251 -12.01 16.65 1.75
CA THR A 251 -11.77 18.06 1.37
C THR A 251 -12.56 19.06 2.18
N ALA A 252 -13.73 18.66 2.69
CA ALA A 252 -14.56 19.50 3.56
C ALA A 252 -14.00 19.70 4.98
N ARG A 253 -13.04 18.85 5.41
CA ARG A 253 -12.48 18.96 6.76
C ARG A 253 -11.45 20.08 6.86
N PRO A 254 -11.58 21.01 7.84
CA PRO A 254 -10.60 22.07 8.03
C PRO A 254 -9.20 21.56 8.41
N ASN A 255 -9.14 20.43 9.18
CA ASN A 255 -7.92 19.80 9.62
C ASN A 255 -7.57 18.58 8.73
N HIS A 256 -7.29 18.83 7.45
CA HIS A 256 -6.77 17.81 6.53
C HIS A 256 -5.36 18.19 6.01
N ALA A 257 -4.57 17.19 5.68
CA ALA A 257 -3.25 17.37 5.08
C ALA A 257 -3.37 17.50 3.55
N VAL A 258 -2.65 18.45 2.97
CA VAL A 258 -2.53 18.61 1.51
C VAL A 258 -1.40 17.72 1.01
N ILE A 259 -1.59 17.03 -0.10
CA ILE A 259 -0.59 16.14 -0.70
C ILE A 259 0.54 16.91 -1.39
N HIS A 260 1.79 16.41 -1.33
CA HIS A 260 2.96 17.10 -1.87
C HIS A 260 3.83 16.19 -2.72
N VAL A 261 4.31 16.71 -3.83
CA VAL A 261 5.36 16.11 -4.67
C VAL A 261 6.65 16.89 -4.55
N LYS A 262 7.78 16.22 -4.81
CA LYS A 262 9.07 16.87 -4.80
C LYS A 262 9.35 17.55 -6.13
N VAL A 263 9.57 18.87 -6.12
CA VAL A 263 9.91 19.69 -7.28
C VAL A 263 11.28 20.32 -7.04
N GLY A 264 12.31 19.82 -7.70
CA GLY A 264 13.70 20.16 -7.35
C GLY A 264 13.99 19.72 -5.92
N ASP A 265 14.38 20.65 -5.06
CA ASP A 265 14.68 20.39 -3.64
C ASP A 265 13.51 20.71 -2.69
N LYS A 266 12.34 21.10 -3.22
CA LYS A 266 11.19 21.52 -2.42
C LYS A 266 10.03 20.55 -2.54
N TRP A 267 9.25 20.47 -1.47
CA TRP A 267 7.95 19.80 -1.47
C TRP A 267 6.86 20.83 -1.77
N GLU A 268 6.02 20.53 -2.78
CA GLU A 268 4.98 21.45 -3.26
C GLU A 268 3.64 20.74 -3.47
N PRO A 269 2.51 21.36 -3.09
CA PRO A 269 1.18 20.82 -3.34
C PRO A 269 0.76 21.16 -4.78
N ARG A 270 1.05 20.26 -5.71
CA ARG A 270 0.81 20.47 -7.14
C ARG A 270 -0.47 19.82 -7.63
N PHE A 271 -0.99 18.85 -6.91
CA PHE A 271 -2.04 17.97 -7.37
C PHE A 271 -3.12 17.78 -6.30
N GLU A 272 -4.29 17.37 -6.75
CA GLU A 272 -5.32 16.72 -5.94
C GLU A 272 -5.48 15.28 -6.42
N ARG A 273 -5.82 14.37 -5.53
CA ARG A 273 -6.12 12.97 -5.86
C ARG A 273 -7.51 12.62 -5.34
N ASP A 274 -8.47 12.50 -6.26
CA ASP A 274 -9.81 12.00 -5.99
C ASP A 274 -9.84 10.49 -6.28
N PRO A 275 -9.84 9.61 -5.24
CA PRO A 275 -9.85 8.16 -5.40
C PRO A 275 -11.25 7.55 -5.36
N ASP A 276 -12.33 8.32 -5.45
CA ASP A 276 -13.70 7.81 -5.33
C ASP A 276 -14.04 6.69 -6.33
N PRO A 277 -13.51 6.66 -7.58
CA PRO A 277 -13.73 5.52 -8.47
C PRO A 277 -13.22 4.19 -7.91
N GLN A 278 -12.17 4.20 -7.08
CA GLN A 278 -11.61 3.04 -6.39
C GLN A 278 -11.67 3.17 -4.86
N SER A 279 -12.73 3.76 -4.32
CA SER A 279 -12.87 4.13 -2.91
C SER A 279 -12.49 3.00 -1.94
N ALA A 280 -12.94 1.76 -2.19
CA ALA A 280 -12.61 0.60 -1.36
C ALA A 280 -11.12 0.22 -1.37
N ALA A 281 -10.40 0.55 -2.45
CA ALA A 281 -9.00 0.21 -2.62
C ALA A 281 -8.03 1.32 -2.23
N GLY A 282 -8.47 2.60 -2.31
CA GLY A 282 -7.61 3.75 -2.10
C GLY A 282 -8.26 4.98 -1.47
N GLY A 283 -9.60 4.99 -1.28
CA GLY A 283 -10.35 6.20 -0.98
C GLY A 283 -10.61 6.50 0.49
N VAL A 284 -10.13 5.70 1.42
CA VAL A 284 -10.28 6.02 2.85
C VAL A 284 -9.37 7.18 3.22
N SER A 285 -9.93 8.15 3.92
CA SER A 285 -9.21 9.21 4.62
C SER A 285 -9.43 9.09 6.12
N SER A 286 -8.39 9.33 6.94
CA SER A 286 -8.48 9.13 8.39
C SER A 286 -7.39 9.90 9.14
N SER A 287 -7.55 10.01 10.47
CA SER A 287 -6.54 10.49 11.40
C SER A 287 -5.84 9.32 12.10
N VAL A 288 -4.65 9.57 12.69
CA VAL A 288 -3.98 8.52 13.47
C VAL A 288 -4.72 8.16 14.75
N ASN A 289 -5.51 9.09 15.33
CA ASN A 289 -6.38 8.78 16.46
C ASN A 289 -7.48 7.78 16.11
N ASP A 290 -8.11 7.92 14.94
CA ASP A 290 -9.13 6.98 14.46
C ASP A 290 -8.49 5.64 14.06
N MET A 291 -7.37 5.68 13.35
CA MET A 291 -6.65 4.47 12.98
C MET A 291 -6.11 3.68 14.18
N ALA A 292 -5.79 4.34 15.28
CA ALA A 292 -5.43 3.67 16.52
C ALA A 292 -6.60 2.82 17.07
N ARG A 293 -7.85 3.27 16.96
CA ARG A 293 -9.05 2.49 17.35
C ARG A 293 -9.20 1.25 16.47
N TRP A 294 -8.99 1.41 15.16
CA TRP A 294 -9.00 0.30 14.20
C TRP A 294 -7.88 -0.72 14.50
N LEU A 295 -6.65 -0.27 14.82
CA LEU A 295 -5.55 -1.16 15.23
C LEU A 295 -5.87 -1.92 16.52
N ILE A 296 -6.51 -1.28 17.51
CA ILE A 296 -6.96 -1.93 18.74
C ILE A 296 -8.00 -3.01 18.43
N MET A 297 -8.95 -2.73 17.52
CA MET A 297 -9.94 -3.71 17.07
C MET A 297 -9.27 -4.93 16.40
N LEU A 298 -8.26 -4.71 15.55
CA LEU A 298 -7.49 -5.79 14.91
C LEU A 298 -6.78 -6.66 15.95
N LEU A 299 -6.06 -6.05 16.90
CA LEU A 299 -5.38 -6.75 18.00
C LEU A 299 -6.36 -7.47 18.93
N GLY A 300 -7.56 -6.92 19.08
CA GLY A 300 -8.69 -7.52 19.81
C GLY A 300 -9.43 -8.61 19.03
N ASN A 301 -8.85 -9.14 17.92
CA ASN A 301 -9.46 -10.17 17.06
C ASN A 301 -10.90 -9.81 16.64
N GLY A 302 -11.08 -8.56 16.16
CA GLY A 302 -12.38 -8.06 15.72
C GLY A 302 -13.25 -7.47 16.82
N THR A 303 -12.73 -7.28 18.04
CA THR A 303 -13.46 -6.71 19.18
C THR A 303 -12.86 -5.36 19.59
N TYR A 304 -13.71 -4.37 19.85
CA TYR A 304 -13.32 -3.07 20.36
C TYR A 304 -14.23 -2.66 21.53
N ASN A 305 -13.65 -2.29 22.66
CA ASN A 305 -14.38 -1.90 23.89
C ASN A 305 -15.49 -2.89 24.30
N GLY A 306 -15.26 -4.19 24.12
CA GLY A 306 -16.23 -5.24 24.41
C GLY A 306 -17.32 -5.43 23.34
N GLN A 307 -17.37 -4.60 22.32
CA GLN A 307 -18.25 -4.76 21.16
C GLN A 307 -17.54 -5.56 20.07
N ARG A 308 -18.18 -6.61 19.57
CA ARG A 308 -17.71 -7.36 18.42
C ARG A 308 -18.04 -6.59 17.14
N ILE A 309 -17.01 -6.19 16.40
CA ILE A 309 -17.11 -5.54 15.08
C ILE A 309 -17.09 -6.60 13.96
N ALA A 310 -16.21 -7.59 14.08
CA ALA A 310 -16.18 -8.76 13.20
C ALA A 310 -15.90 -10.02 14.04
N SER A 311 -16.37 -11.19 13.60
CA SER A 311 -16.00 -12.42 14.27
C SER A 311 -14.55 -12.80 13.98
N PRO A 312 -13.84 -13.44 14.93
CA PRO A 312 -12.48 -13.90 14.69
C PRO A 312 -12.36 -14.78 13.44
N GLU A 313 -13.36 -15.65 13.17
CA GLU A 313 -13.38 -16.57 12.04
C GLU A 313 -13.52 -15.83 10.71
N ALA A 314 -14.27 -14.72 10.68
CA ALA A 314 -14.43 -13.89 9.49
C ALA A 314 -13.17 -13.02 9.23
N LEU A 315 -12.49 -12.56 10.28
CA LEU A 315 -11.31 -11.73 10.18
C LEU A 315 -10.03 -12.53 9.88
N LEU A 316 -9.89 -13.74 10.46
CA LEU A 316 -8.66 -14.55 10.37
C LEU A 316 -8.15 -14.76 8.94
N PRO A 317 -8.99 -15.09 7.92
CA PRO A 317 -8.49 -15.24 6.56
C PRO A 317 -7.88 -13.96 5.98
N ALA A 318 -8.34 -12.79 6.41
CA ALA A 318 -7.81 -11.51 5.93
C ALA A 318 -6.38 -11.25 6.42
N ILE A 319 -6.07 -11.60 7.66
CA ILE A 319 -4.77 -11.34 8.32
C ILE A 319 -3.81 -12.54 8.28
N THR A 320 -4.14 -13.60 7.54
CA THR A 320 -3.29 -14.79 7.35
C THR A 320 -2.95 -15.01 5.88
N ALA A 321 -1.88 -15.75 5.60
CA ALA A 321 -1.38 -15.98 4.25
C ALA A 321 -2.38 -16.75 3.37
N GLN A 322 -2.79 -16.16 2.24
CA GLN A 322 -3.70 -16.74 1.25
C GLN A 322 -3.01 -17.00 -0.09
N VAL A 323 -1.99 -16.20 -0.41
CA VAL A 323 -1.23 -16.30 -1.65
C VAL A 323 0.22 -15.84 -1.42
N ILE A 324 1.16 -16.38 -2.19
CA ILE A 324 2.54 -15.85 -2.23
C ILE A 324 2.55 -14.59 -3.09
N SER A 325 2.78 -13.43 -2.48
CA SER A 325 2.87 -12.14 -3.19
C SER A 325 4.30 -11.82 -3.63
N VAL A 326 5.30 -12.25 -2.85
CA VAL A 326 6.73 -12.07 -3.16
C VAL A 326 7.41 -13.43 -3.05
N PRO A 327 7.61 -14.15 -4.15
CA PRO A 327 8.33 -15.42 -4.14
C PRO A 327 9.78 -15.26 -3.68
N ALA A 328 10.28 -16.20 -2.88
CA ALA A 328 11.69 -16.25 -2.50
C ALA A 328 12.55 -16.42 -3.77
N LYS A 329 13.53 -15.53 -3.96
CA LYS A 329 14.45 -15.56 -5.11
C LYS A 329 15.69 -16.46 -4.88
N THR A 330 15.93 -16.86 -3.64
CA THR A 330 17.03 -17.75 -3.24
C THR A 330 16.55 -18.69 -2.13
N PRO A 331 17.20 -19.85 -1.91
CA PRO A 331 16.82 -20.76 -0.82
C PRO A 331 16.88 -20.15 0.59
N ASN A 332 17.65 -19.09 0.77
CA ASN A 332 17.81 -18.41 2.06
C ASN A 332 16.82 -17.24 2.24
N ALA A 333 16.10 -16.84 1.19
CA ALA A 333 15.14 -15.76 1.27
C ALA A 333 13.79 -16.26 1.81
N ARG A 334 13.09 -15.42 2.58
CA ARG A 334 11.72 -15.67 2.97
C ARG A 334 10.78 -15.16 1.88
N SER A 335 9.71 -15.90 1.61
CA SER A 335 8.61 -15.40 0.79
C SER A 335 7.78 -14.38 1.56
N GLY A 336 7.23 -13.39 0.85
CA GLY A 336 6.14 -12.55 1.32
C GLY A 336 4.80 -13.15 0.89
N PHE A 337 3.77 -12.92 1.69
CA PHE A 337 2.42 -13.42 1.47
C PHE A 337 1.43 -12.26 1.49
N TYR A 338 0.24 -12.53 0.96
CA TYR A 338 -0.89 -11.62 1.05
C TYR A 338 -2.11 -12.39 1.55
N GLY A 339 -2.85 -11.76 2.47
CA GLY A 339 -4.15 -12.22 2.95
C GLY A 339 -5.28 -11.64 2.11
N TYR A 340 -6.37 -11.21 2.74
CA TYR A 340 -7.40 -10.42 2.07
C TYR A 340 -7.22 -8.95 2.45
N GLY A 341 -6.49 -8.21 1.61
CA GLY A 341 -6.19 -6.79 1.86
C GLY A 341 -5.07 -6.51 2.85
N PHE A 342 -4.27 -7.51 3.23
CA PHE A 342 -3.13 -7.37 4.14
C PHE A 342 -1.89 -8.06 3.60
N ASN A 343 -0.72 -7.41 3.67
CA ASN A 343 0.55 -8.11 3.58
C ASN A 343 0.76 -8.96 4.83
N VAL A 344 1.24 -10.17 4.66
CA VAL A 344 1.57 -11.10 5.74
C VAL A 344 3.03 -11.53 5.59
N SER A 345 3.80 -11.42 6.65
CA SER A 345 5.21 -11.81 6.63
C SER A 345 5.69 -12.34 7.98
N VAL A 346 6.89 -12.93 7.98
CA VAL A 346 7.56 -13.42 9.19
C VAL A 346 8.84 -12.62 9.37
N THR A 347 8.98 -11.98 10.52
CA THR A 347 10.17 -11.20 10.88
C THR A 347 11.41 -12.09 11.03
N SER A 348 12.59 -11.47 11.15
CA SER A 348 13.84 -12.23 11.39
C SER A 348 13.86 -12.92 12.76
N SER A 349 13.04 -12.48 13.72
CA SER A 349 12.87 -13.15 15.02
C SER A 349 11.87 -14.32 14.99
N GLY A 350 11.22 -14.59 13.86
CA GLY A 350 10.20 -15.63 13.72
C GLY A 350 8.77 -15.20 14.05
N ARG A 351 8.53 -13.90 14.31
CA ARG A 351 7.18 -13.39 14.61
C ARG A 351 6.41 -13.08 13.33
N THR A 352 5.16 -13.50 13.29
CA THR A 352 4.26 -13.09 12.21
C THR A 352 3.86 -11.62 12.41
N VAL A 353 3.84 -10.88 11.30
CA VAL A 353 3.31 -9.52 11.22
C VAL A 353 2.38 -9.42 10.03
N TYR A 354 1.36 -8.57 10.15
CA TYR A 354 0.55 -8.13 9.03
C TYR A 354 0.59 -6.61 8.90
N SER A 355 0.53 -6.12 7.69
CA SER A 355 0.79 -4.71 7.39
C SER A 355 0.13 -4.31 6.06
N HIS A 356 0.13 -3.04 5.78
CA HIS A 356 -0.04 -2.52 4.42
C HIS A 356 0.61 -1.15 4.30
N SER A 357 1.16 -0.86 3.10
CA SER A 357 1.55 0.50 2.71
C SER A 357 0.47 1.13 1.85
N GLY A 358 0.33 2.43 1.94
CA GLY A 358 -0.44 3.25 1.03
C GLY A 358 0.47 4.22 0.29
N ALA A 359 0.23 4.41 -0.99
CA ALA A 359 1.00 5.33 -1.81
C ALA A 359 0.11 5.96 -2.87
N PHE A 360 0.14 7.30 -2.95
CA PHE A 360 -0.24 8.05 -4.12
C PHE A 360 0.99 8.77 -4.66
N SER A 361 1.35 8.52 -5.91
CA SER A 361 2.50 9.17 -6.56
C SER A 361 2.34 10.69 -6.58
N LEU A 362 1.10 11.16 -6.55
CA LEU A 362 0.73 12.57 -6.51
C LEU A 362 0.91 13.22 -5.14
N GLY A 363 1.37 12.49 -4.08
CA GLY A 363 1.81 13.17 -2.88
C GLY A 363 1.46 12.60 -1.52
N GLU A 364 1.16 11.30 -1.39
CA GLU A 364 0.77 10.68 -0.12
C GLU A 364 1.51 9.35 0.09
N ALA A 365 1.95 9.09 1.33
CA ALA A 365 2.50 7.79 1.71
C ALA A 365 2.11 7.43 3.15
N THR A 366 1.68 6.19 3.34
CA THR A 366 1.19 5.68 4.62
C THR A 366 1.67 4.25 4.84
N ASN A 367 1.83 3.84 6.10
CA ASN A 367 2.14 2.45 6.45
C ASN A 367 1.63 2.13 7.84
N PHE A 368 1.13 0.90 8.03
CA PHE A 368 0.93 0.33 9.35
C PHE A 368 1.56 -1.06 9.44
N VAL A 369 1.95 -1.45 10.66
CA VAL A 369 2.43 -2.78 11.00
C VAL A 369 1.81 -3.23 12.31
N VAL A 370 1.28 -4.45 12.34
CA VAL A 370 0.76 -5.12 13.54
C VAL A 370 1.57 -6.38 13.81
N MET A 371 1.99 -6.56 15.05
CA MET A 371 2.69 -7.74 15.57
C MET A 371 1.83 -8.38 16.67
N PRO A 372 0.94 -9.33 16.34
CA PRO A 372 -0.03 -9.88 17.31
C PRO A 372 0.62 -10.51 18.54
N SER A 373 1.74 -11.23 18.37
CA SER A 373 2.45 -11.89 19.48
C SER A 373 3.08 -10.92 20.48
N ALA A 374 3.13 -9.62 20.16
CA ALA A 374 3.55 -8.55 21.06
C ALA A 374 2.39 -7.63 21.46
N ASP A 375 1.16 -7.94 21.03
CA ASP A 375 -0.03 -7.08 21.21
C ASP A 375 0.27 -5.62 20.82
N LEU A 376 0.91 -5.43 19.67
CA LEU A 376 1.51 -4.15 19.26
C LEU A 376 1.12 -3.77 17.83
N GLY A 377 0.74 -2.51 17.65
CA GLY A 377 0.51 -1.90 16.33
C GLY A 377 1.09 -0.50 16.24
N ILE A 378 1.60 -0.14 15.07
CA ILE A 378 2.04 1.21 14.73
C ILE A 378 1.48 1.61 13.37
N ILE A 379 1.12 2.88 13.22
CA ILE A 379 0.74 3.49 11.96
C ILE A 379 1.46 4.83 11.79
N ALA A 380 1.90 5.12 10.57
CA ALA A 380 2.50 6.38 10.16
C ALA A 380 1.83 6.89 8.88
N LEU A 381 1.40 8.15 8.88
CA LEU A 381 0.76 8.85 7.77
C LEU A 381 1.61 10.05 7.39
N THR A 382 1.89 10.26 6.10
CA THR A 382 2.67 11.40 5.60
C THR A 382 1.97 12.04 4.40
N ASN A 383 2.08 13.35 4.26
CA ASN A 383 1.54 14.11 3.13
C ASN A 383 2.60 14.39 2.06
N ALA A 384 3.42 13.41 1.76
CA ALA A 384 4.50 13.49 0.77
C ALA A 384 4.48 12.27 -0.15
N ALA A 385 4.83 12.46 -1.43
CA ALA A 385 4.98 11.39 -2.39
C ALA A 385 5.87 10.24 -1.84
N PRO A 386 5.59 8.98 -2.22
CA PRO A 386 6.19 7.80 -1.60
C PRO A 386 7.70 7.73 -1.86
N ILE A 387 8.49 7.89 -0.80
CA ILE A 387 9.95 7.73 -0.78
C ILE A 387 10.40 6.77 0.33
N GLY A 388 9.47 6.00 0.92
CA GLY A 388 9.74 4.98 1.91
C GLY A 388 9.82 5.48 3.37
N VAL A 389 9.34 6.69 3.67
CA VAL A 389 9.46 7.28 5.03
C VAL A 389 8.57 6.58 6.06
N PRO A 390 7.25 6.35 5.83
CA PRO A 390 6.42 5.66 6.81
C PRO A 390 6.87 4.21 7.04
N GLU A 391 7.30 3.51 6.00
CA GLU A 391 7.85 2.15 6.11
C GLU A 391 9.15 2.11 6.92
N THR A 392 10.04 3.08 6.69
CA THR A 392 11.29 3.22 7.45
C THR A 392 10.99 3.39 8.93
N LEU A 393 10.11 4.33 9.29
CA LEU A 393 9.75 4.59 10.68
C LEU A 393 9.19 3.33 11.37
N THR A 394 8.23 2.66 10.71
CA THR A 394 7.59 1.48 11.30
C THR A 394 8.57 0.32 11.44
N ALA A 395 9.50 0.12 10.51
CA ALA A 395 10.54 -0.90 10.58
C ALA A 395 11.58 -0.59 11.68
N GLU A 396 12.07 0.66 11.78
CA GLU A 396 12.98 1.09 12.83
C GLU A 396 12.35 0.94 14.22
N PHE A 397 11.09 1.33 14.37
CA PHE A 397 10.35 1.13 15.61
C PHE A 397 10.24 -0.34 15.99
N MET A 398 9.86 -1.21 15.04
CA MET A 398 9.75 -2.65 15.27
C MET A 398 11.11 -3.31 15.57
N ASP A 399 12.20 -2.81 15.01
CA ASP A 399 13.56 -3.24 15.35
C ASP A 399 13.92 -2.87 16.80
N VAL A 400 13.63 -1.64 17.20
CA VAL A 400 13.87 -1.21 18.59
C VAL A 400 13.07 -2.06 19.57
N VAL A 401 11.81 -2.38 19.27
CA VAL A 401 10.99 -3.27 20.10
C VAL A 401 11.59 -4.67 20.20
N GLN A 402 11.99 -5.26 19.08
CA GLN A 402 12.46 -6.64 19.05
C GLN A 402 13.90 -6.80 19.53
N TYR A 403 14.79 -5.85 19.18
CA TYR A 403 16.24 -5.99 19.36
C TYR A 403 16.86 -4.92 20.27
N GLY A 404 16.11 -3.86 20.63
CA GLY A 404 16.61 -2.71 21.39
C GLY A 404 17.42 -1.71 20.59
N GLN A 405 17.61 -1.96 19.31
CA GLN A 405 18.36 -1.11 18.37
C GLN A 405 17.88 -1.33 16.94
N ILE A 406 18.09 -0.35 16.07
CA ILE A 406 17.89 -0.48 14.63
C ILE A 406 18.96 -1.44 14.08
N ARG A 407 18.56 -2.40 13.24
CA ARG A 407 19.41 -3.48 12.73
C ARG A 407 19.88 -3.26 11.31
N GLU A 408 19.08 -2.54 10.51
CA GLU A 408 19.32 -2.35 9.07
C GLU A 408 19.23 -0.87 8.71
N ASN A 409 19.81 -0.51 7.57
CA ASN A 409 19.59 0.82 6.98
C ASN A 409 18.24 0.82 6.25
N TRP A 410 17.15 0.88 7.02
CA TRP A 410 15.80 0.82 6.48
C TRP A 410 15.50 1.94 5.48
N ALA A 411 16.06 3.12 5.70
CA ALA A 411 15.86 4.26 4.80
C ALA A 411 16.36 3.96 3.37
N ASP A 412 17.55 3.41 3.22
CA ASP A 412 18.09 3.04 1.90
C ASP A 412 17.34 1.85 1.30
N LEU A 413 16.97 0.86 2.11
CA LEU A 413 16.22 -0.32 1.65
C LEU A 413 14.84 0.06 1.10
N TYR A 414 14.06 0.87 1.84
CA TYR A 414 12.74 1.30 1.38
C TYR A 414 12.80 2.34 0.26
N LYS A 415 13.81 3.21 0.25
CA LYS A 415 14.04 4.09 -0.91
C LYS A 415 14.26 3.30 -2.20
N GLN A 416 15.01 2.21 -2.15
CA GLN A 416 15.21 1.32 -3.32
C GLN A 416 13.93 0.55 -3.67
N ALA A 417 13.19 0.06 -2.66
CA ALA A 417 11.99 -0.75 -2.86
C ALA A 417 10.80 0.05 -3.41
N ILE A 418 10.68 1.33 -3.06
CA ILE A 418 9.48 2.16 -3.34
C ILE A 418 9.78 3.30 -4.31
N GLY A 419 11.02 3.81 -4.34
CA GLY A 419 11.37 5.03 -5.09
C GLY A 419 11.08 4.98 -6.59
N TRP A 420 10.94 3.79 -7.18
CA TRP A 420 10.60 3.61 -8.58
C TRP A 420 9.19 4.12 -8.94
N ILE A 421 8.27 4.20 -7.96
CA ILE A 421 6.90 4.69 -8.15
C ILE A 421 6.91 6.12 -8.72
N ASN A 422 7.91 6.92 -8.36
CA ASN A 422 8.05 8.31 -8.82
C ASN A 422 8.82 8.45 -10.13
N ASN A 423 9.23 7.34 -10.78
CA ASN A 423 9.99 7.41 -12.02
C ASN A 423 9.07 7.67 -13.20
N PRO A 424 9.42 8.63 -14.10
CA PRO A 424 8.65 8.86 -15.31
C PRO A 424 8.63 7.62 -16.21
N VAL A 425 7.52 7.43 -16.92
CA VAL A 425 7.25 6.28 -17.78
C VAL A 425 7.35 6.69 -19.25
N GLY A 426 7.84 5.78 -20.09
CA GLY A 426 7.92 5.93 -21.55
C GLY A 426 9.32 5.74 -22.10
N SER A 427 9.42 5.16 -23.29
CA SER A 427 10.71 4.81 -23.93
C SER A 427 11.53 6.03 -24.37
N LEU A 428 10.92 7.22 -24.40
CA LEU A 428 11.54 8.47 -24.81
C LEU A 428 11.87 9.42 -23.64
N VAL A 429 11.65 9.00 -22.41
CA VAL A 429 12.04 9.79 -21.22
C VAL A 429 13.52 10.09 -21.26
N GLY A 430 13.89 11.39 -21.13
CA GLY A 430 15.26 11.87 -21.17
C GLY A 430 15.92 11.87 -22.55
N LYS A 431 15.22 11.52 -23.63
CA LYS A 431 15.75 11.55 -24.99
C LYS A 431 15.36 12.83 -25.72
N GLN A 432 16.15 13.16 -26.73
CA GLN A 432 15.87 14.27 -27.67
C GLN A 432 15.44 13.70 -29.03
N PRO A 433 14.62 14.41 -29.78
CA PRO A 433 14.31 14.04 -31.18
C PRO A 433 15.58 13.87 -32.03
N PRO A 434 15.53 13.10 -33.11
CA PRO A 434 16.64 13.03 -34.08
C PRO A 434 17.03 14.43 -34.56
N ALA A 435 18.33 14.65 -34.85
CA ALA A 435 18.81 15.94 -35.34
C ALA A 435 18.19 16.35 -36.69
N ASN A 436 17.82 15.35 -37.52
CA ASN A 436 17.14 15.53 -38.78
C ASN A 436 15.95 14.55 -38.83
N PRO A 437 14.82 14.88 -38.17
CA PRO A 437 13.65 13.99 -38.19
C PRO A 437 13.07 13.90 -39.60
N ALA A 438 12.62 12.70 -39.98
CA ALA A 438 11.84 12.54 -41.19
C ALA A 438 10.56 13.41 -41.11
N PRO A 439 10.13 14.07 -42.19
CA PRO A 439 8.96 14.93 -42.14
C PRO A 439 7.69 14.13 -41.89
N ALA A 440 6.76 14.70 -41.13
CA ALA A 440 5.41 14.19 -41.01
C ALA A 440 4.64 14.35 -42.31
N ARG A 441 3.61 13.54 -42.53
CA ARG A 441 2.57 13.77 -43.55
C ARG A 441 1.79 15.07 -43.21
N PRO A 442 0.95 15.60 -44.13
CA PRO A 442 0.02 16.67 -43.80
C PRO A 442 -0.76 16.33 -42.52
N LEU A 443 -0.89 17.28 -41.57
CA LEU A 443 -1.51 17.04 -40.27
C LEU A 443 -2.97 16.58 -40.40
N SER A 444 -3.67 17.04 -41.44
CA SER A 444 -5.03 16.58 -41.76
C SER A 444 -5.14 15.07 -41.99
N ASP A 445 -4.06 14.39 -42.41
CA ASP A 445 -4.07 12.95 -42.63
C ASP A 445 -4.17 12.13 -41.35
N TYR A 446 -3.78 12.72 -40.24
CA TYR A 446 -3.84 12.11 -38.90
C TYR A 446 -5.16 12.41 -38.17
N ALA A 447 -5.87 13.46 -38.59
CA ALA A 447 -7.11 13.87 -37.93
C ALA A 447 -8.22 12.82 -38.11
N GLY A 448 -8.99 12.57 -37.07
CA GLY A 448 -10.09 11.62 -37.08
C GLY A 448 -10.39 11.01 -35.73
N VAL A 449 -11.39 10.12 -35.73
CA VAL A 449 -11.78 9.34 -34.53
C VAL A 449 -11.22 7.92 -34.71
N TYR A 450 -10.41 7.50 -33.76
CA TYR A 450 -9.83 6.15 -33.67
C TYR A 450 -10.51 5.39 -32.56
N ALA A 451 -11.17 4.28 -32.87
CA ALA A 451 -11.93 3.46 -31.91
C ALA A 451 -11.04 2.49 -31.13
N ASN A 452 -11.39 2.27 -29.88
CA ASN A 452 -10.83 1.24 -29.02
C ASN A 452 -11.86 0.84 -27.97
N ASP A 453 -12.09 -0.44 -27.79
CA ASP A 453 -13.14 -0.94 -26.89
C ASP A 453 -12.79 -0.77 -25.41
N TYR A 454 -11.50 -0.89 -25.06
CA TYR A 454 -11.03 -0.76 -23.68
C TYR A 454 -10.87 0.71 -23.26
N TRP A 455 -10.15 1.51 -24.11
CA TRP A 455 -9.86 2.91 -23.79
C TRP A 455 -10.96 3.89 -24.20
N GLY A 456 -11.94 3.43 -25.00
CA GLY A 456 -12.87 4.31 -25.69
C GLY A 456 -12.19 5.03 -26.88
N PRO A 457 -12.84 5.99 -27.53
CA PRO A 457 -12.30 6.66 -28.70
C PRO A 457 -11.14 7.60 -28.36
N ALA A 458 -10.15 7.62 -29.27
CA ALA A 458 -9.13 8.66 -29.34
C ALA A 458 -9.52 9.63 -30.46
N ILE A 459 -9.70 10.91 -30.13
CA ILE A 459 -10.08 11.94 -31.11
C ILE A 459 -8.85 12.80 -31.41
N VAL A 460 -8.41 12.77 -32.64
CA VAL A 460 -7.28 13.58 -33.11
C VAL A 460 -7.81 14.71 -33.99
N THR A 461 -7.47 15.95 -33.64
CA THR A 461 -7.84 17.14 -34.40
C THR A 461 -6.61 17.99 -34.70
N GLU A 462 -6.66 18.75 -35.81
CA GLU A 462 -5.68 19.80 -36.11
C GLU A 462 -6.19 21.12 -35.56
N HIS A 463 -5.40 21.80 -34.75
CA HIS A 463 -5.70 23.10 -34.20
C HIS A 463 -4.43 23.95 -34.11
N ASP A 464 -4.45 25.15 -34.69
CA ASP A 464 -3.32 26.11 -34.73
C ASP A 464 -2.00 25.52 -35.22
N GLY A 465 -2.05 24.62 -36.23
CA GLY A 465 -0.87 23.99 -36.82
C GLY A 465 -0.24 22.89 -35.96
N ALA A 466 -0.96 22.38 -34.95
CA ALA A 466 -0.58 21.24 -34.12
C ALA A 466 -1.69 20.19 -34.06
N LEU A 467 -1.32 18.93 -33.81
CA LEU A 467 -2.30 17.87 -33.51
C LEU A 467 -2.66 17.91 -32.02
N GLN A 468 -3.96 17.78 -31.76
CA GLN A 468 -4.52 17.62 -30.42
C GLN A 468 -5.13 16.22 -30.33
N LEU A 469 -4.77 15.48 -29.28
CA LEU A 469 -5.33 14.17 -28.95
C LEU A 469 -6.26 14.32 -27.72
N ALA A 470 -7.52 13.95 -27.89
CA ALA A 470 -8.47 13.90 -26.76
C ALA A 470 -8.80 12.45 -26.41
N LEU A 471 -8.76 12.10 -25.12
CA LEU A 471 -9.01 10.77 -24.56
C LEU A 471 -9.98 10.84 -23.37
N GLY A 472 -10.67 9.72 -23.14
CA GLY A 472 -11.52 9.50 -21.99
C GLY A 472 -12.83 10.30 -22.01
N PRO A 473 -13.75 10.04 -21.05
CA PRO A 473 -15.08 10.63 -21.04
C PRO A 473 -15.07 12.14 -20.75
N LYS A 474 -13.99 12.67 -20.18
CA LYS A 474 -13.79 14.11 -19.90
C LYS A 474 -13.07 14.84 -21.05
N ASN A 475 -12.80 14.15 -22.18
CA ASN A 475 -12.04 14.68 -23.32
C ASN A 475 -10.70 15.32 -22.87
N GLN A 476 -9.93 14.62 -22.05
CA GLN A 476 -8.62 15.08 -21.63
C GLN A 476 -7.72 15.29 -22.86
N THR A 477 -7.23 16.50 -23.06
CA THR A 477 -6.54 16.91 -24.28
C THR A 477 -5.04 16.97 -24.10
N PHE A 478 -4.30 16.41 -25.07
CA PHE A 478 -2.84 16.40 -25.14
C PHE A 478 -2.38 16.98 -26.49
N THR A 479 -1.46 17.93 -26.45
CA THR A 479 -0.80 18.44 -27.66
C THR A 479 0.26 17.44 -28.11
N LEU A 480 0.18 16.99 -29.37
CA LEU A 480 1.14 16.08 -29.97
C LEU A 480 2.32 16.86 -30.59
N ALA A 481 3.52 16.67 -30.06
CA ALA A 481 4.75 17.21 -30.62
C ALA A 481 5.35 16.22 -31.62
N HIS A 482 5.74 16.68 -32.79
CA HIS A 482 6.38 15.83 -33.81
C HIS A 482 7.72 15.31 -33.30
N TRP A 483 7.98 14.01 -33.51
CA TRP A 483 9.22 13.37 -33.10
C TRP A 483 10.06 12.89 -34.29
N ASP A 484 9.47 12.05 -35.14
CA ASP A 484 10.13 11.53 -36.37
C ASP A 484 9.11 10.83 -37.29
N GLY A 485 8.99 11.24 -38.54
CA GLY A 485 8.02 10.68 -39.50
C GLY A 485 6.59 10.73 -38.94
N ASP A 486 5.94 9.58 -38.86
CA ASP A 486 4.57 9.43 -38.34
C ASP A 486 4.51 9.22 -36.83
N THR A 487 5.61 9.46 -36.12
CA THR A 487 5.70 9.38 -34.67
C THR A 487 5.61 10.78 -34.05
N PHE A 488 4.69 10.92 -33.11
CA PHE A 488 4.53 12.09 -32.25
C PHE A 488 4.69 11.70 -30.77
N THR A 489 4.82 12.69 -29.91
CA THR A 489 4.92 12.51 -28.47
C THR A 489 4.01 13.46 -27.74
N PHE A 490 3.58 13.07 -26.54
CA PHE A 490 2.89 13.95 -25.62
C PHE A 490 3.29 13.66 -24.17
N PRO A 491 3.49 14.71 -23.36
CA PRO A 491 3.67 14.55 -21.93
C PRO A 491 2.33 14.29 -21.25
N LEU A 492 2.36 13.54 -20.16
CA LEU A 492 1.20 13.37 -19.29
C LEU A 492 1.67 13.32 -17.83
N THR A 493 0.78 13.71 -16.93
CA THR A 493 0.99 13.57 -15.48
C THR A 493 -0.32 13.10 -14.86
N SER A 494 -0.27 11.98 -14.18
CA SER A 494 -1.41 11.35 -13.51
C SER A 494 -0.90 10.50 -12.34
N GLU A 495 -1.79 9.83 -11.63
CA GLU A 495 -1.38 8.90 -10.57
C GLU A 495 -0.48 7.78 -11.09
N ASN A 496 -0.76 7.25 -12.28
CA ASN A 496 0.01 6.16 -12.91
C ASN A 496 1.09 6.65 -13.89
N GLY A 497 1.20 7.94 -14.10
CA GLY A 497 2.19 8.59 -14.96
C GLY A 497 2.84 9.76 -14.24
N PRO A 498 3.86 9.54 -13.38
CA PRO A 498 4.53 10.59 -12.63
C PRO A 498 5.08 11.72 -13.53
N PRO A 499 5.34 12.92 -12.98
CA PRO A 499 5.89 14.05 -13.72
C PRO A 499 7.11 13.67 -14.55
N GLY A 500 7.14 14.09 -15.84
CA GLY A 500 8.17 13.72 -16.81
C GLY A 500 7.84 12.50 -17.67
N THR A 501 6.70 11.86 -17.44
CA THR A 501 6.18 10.76 -18.30
C THR A 501 5.88 11.28 -19.71
N ILE A 502 6.33 10.53 -20.72
CA ILE A 502 6.16 10.85 -22.15
C ILE A 502 5.66 9.60 -22.87
N SER A 503 4.53 9.73 -23.56
CA SER A 503 4.01 8.69 -24.46
C SER A 503 4.37 8.98 -25.92
N LYS A 504 4.69 7.94 -26.70
CA LYS A 504 4.62 8.01 -28.15
C LYS A 504 3.16 7.88 -28.62
N ALA A 505 2.85 8.59 -29.70
CA ALA A 505 1.67 8.40 -30.54
C ALA A 505 2.17 8.05 -31.93
N ILE A 506 2.01 6.80 -32.33
CA ILE A 506 2.54 6.26 -33.60
C ILE A 506 1.38 6.01 -34.53
N PHE A 507 1.35 6.72 -35.68
CA PHE A 507 0.35 6.54 -36.72
C PHE A 507 0.87 5.56 -37.79
N SER A 508 0.04 4.60 -38.20
CA SER A 508 0.36 3.65 -39.24
C SER A 508 -0.91 3.29 -40.02
N GLY A 509 -1.05 3.80 -41.26
CA GLY A 509 -2.28 3.62 -42.04
C GLY A 509 -3.50 4.15 -41.27
N ASN A 510 -4.43 3.25 -40.95
CA ASN A 510 -5.66 3.56 -40.20
C ASN A 510 -5.52 3.35 -38.67
N THR A 511 -4.31 3.12 -38.18
CA THR A 511 -4.10 2.85 -36.74
C THR A 511 -3.33 3.98 -36.06
N LEU A 512 -3.62 4.16 -34.77
CA LEU A 512 -2.90 4.99 -33.82
C LEU A 512 -2.51 4.11 -32.64
N ASN A 513 -1.21 3.92 -32.38
CA ASN A 513 -0.72 3.27 -31.18
C ASN A 513 -0.25 4.31 -30.17
N LEU A 514 -0.76 4.24 -28.96
CA LEU A 514 -0.38 5.09 -27.82
C LEU A 514 0.44 4.26 -26.82
N GLU A 515 1.77 4.47 -26.80
CA GLU A 515 2.72 3.67 -26.02
C GLU A 515 2.37 3.55 -24.53
N TYR A 516 2.01 4.65 -23.87
CA TYR A 516 1.65 4.66 -22.44
C TYR A 516 0.43 3.80 -22.14
N PHE A 517 -0.50 3.69 -23.08
CA PHE A 517 -1.73 2.92 -22.97
C PHE A 517 -1.61 1.49 -23.53
N ASP A 518 -0.41 1.07 -23.96
CA ASP A 518 -0.19 -0.24 -24.59
C ASP A 518 0.42 -1.29 -23.64
N THR A 519 0.41 -1.06 -22.35
CA THR A 519 0.98 -1.98 -21.33
C THR A 519 0.40 -3.40 -21.45
N ASP A 520 -0.93 -3.49 -21.67
CA ASP A 520 -1.66 -4.76 -21.83
C ASP A 520 -1.93 -5.11 -23.30
N LYS A 521 -1.17 -4.51 -24.24
CA LYS A 521 -1.33 -4.66 -25.70
C LYS A 521 -2.69 -4.21 -26.23
N LEU A 522 -3.31 -3.27 -25.54
CA LEU A 522 -4.58 -2.65 -25.92
C LEU A 522 -4.43 -1.19 -26.37
N GLY A 523 -3.21 -0.68 -26.50
CA GLY A 523 -2.94 0.72 -26.87
C GLY A 523 -3.07 1.03 -28.36
N THR A 524 -3.56 0.10 -29.19
CA THR A 524 -3.82 0.33 -30.62
C THR A 524 -5.28 0.69 -30.84
N PHE A 525 -5.51 1.84 -31.45
CA PHE A 525 -6.80 2.39 -31.83
C PHE A 525 -6.93 2.33 -33.35
N THR A 526 -8.13 2.12 -33.91
CA THR A 526 -8.37 1.94 -35.35
C THR A 526 -9.42 2.93 -35.86
N ARG A 527 -9.15 3.57 -36.99
CA ARG A 527 -10.05 4.49 -37.70
C ARG A 527 -10.82 3.76 -38.80
#